data_2e198150984e6964037cbf196de84c23
#
_entry.id   2e198150984e6964037cbf196de84c23
#
_cell.length_a   1.000
_cell.length_b   1.000
_cell.length_c   1.000
_cell.angle_alpha   90.00
_cell.angle_beta   90.00
_cell.angle_gamma   90.00
#
_symmetry.space_group_name_H-M   'P 1'
#
loop_
_entity.id
_entity.type
_entity.pdbx_description
1 polymer ?
#
loop_
_entity_poly.entity_id
_entity_poly.type
_entity_poly.pdbx_seq_one_letter_code
_entity_poly.pdbx_strand_id
1 'polypeptide(L)'
;MKYEILEAVTEYYKDEEDLMAECLLYLSKITPSDFSYSCLDELVKRDRCVNCGSKLIEYSYKEYHPEIEGDIKFEIVRELACPNCDFN
;
A
#
# COMPACT_ATOMS: atom_id res chain seq x y z
N MET A 1 -8.01 22.44 -6.61
CA MET A 1 -7.64 22.75 -5.23
C MET A 1 -7.20 21.57 -4.42
N LYS A 2 -8.01 20.53 -4.29
CA LYS A 2 -7.58 19.32 -3.53
C LYS A 2 -6.34 18.63 -4.11
N TYR A 3 -6.18 18.64 -5.42
CA TYR A 3 -4.99 18.06 -6.07
C TYR A 3 -3.75 18.90 -5.85
N GLU A 4 -3.92 20.22 -5.69
CA GLU A 4 -2.80 21.10 -5.39
C GLU A 4 -2.21 20.83 -4.00
N ILE A 5 -3.06 20.52 -3.03
CA ILE A 5 -2.61 20.14 -1.68
C ILE A 5 -1.84 18.82 -1.74
N LEU A 6 -2.36 17.85 -2.48
CA LEU A 6 -1.72 16.55 -2.62
C LEU A 6 -0.36 16.70 -3.31
N GLU A 7 -0.28 17.48 -4.39
CA GLU A 7 0.97 17.77 -5.08
C GLU A 7 1.97 18.48 -4.16
N ALA A 8 1.51 19.42 -3.37
CA ALA A 8 2.36 20.14 -2.42
C ALA A 8 2.94 19.20 -1.37
N VAL A 9 2.14 18.29 -0.83
CA VAL A 9 2.59 17.34 0.16
C VAL A 9 3.61 16.38 -0.44
N THR A 10 3.32 15.82 -1.60
CA THR A 10 4.22 14.85 -2.24
C THR A 10 5.53 15.52 -2.68
N GLU A 11 5.50 16.75 -3.11
CA GLU A 11 6.71 17.49 -3.47
C GLU A 11 7.53 17.89 -2.24
N TYR A 12 6.86 18.33 -1.18
CA TYR A 12 7.54 18.75 0.05
C TYR A 12 8.28 17.59 0.72
N TYR A 13 7.66 16.42 0.74
CA TYR A 13 8.20 15.25 1.41
C TYR A 13 8.83 14.24 0.45
N LYS A 14 9.17 14.63 -0.78
CA LYS A 14 9.64 13.68 -1.80
C LYS A 14 10.86 12.87 -1.38
N ASP A 15 11.73 13.43 -0.52
CA ASP A 15 12.92 12.77 -0.02
C ASP A 15 12.69 12.13 1.36
N GLU A 16 11.51 12.27 1.92
CA GLU A 16 11.14 11.75 3.24
C GLU A 16 9.84 10.95 3.14
N GLU A 17 9.93 9.76 2.56
CA GLU A 17 8.74 8.94 2.28
C GLU A 17 7.94 8.56 3.52
N ASP A 18 8.60 8.34 4.66
CA ASP A 18 7.91 7.98 5.91
C ASP A 18 7.03 9.14 6.40
N LEU A 19 7.57 10.36 6.37
CA LEU A 19 6.81 11.55 6.76
C LEU A 19 5.69 11.84 5.77
N MET A 20 5.93 11.63 4.48
CA MET A 20 4.91 11.76 3.46
C MET A 20 3.74 10.81 3.74
N ALA A 21 4.04 9.55 4.04
CA ALA A 21 3.02 8.56 4.34
C ALA A 21 2.21 8.94 5.58
N GLU A 22 2.85 9.41 6.64
CA GLU A 22 2.15 9.89 7.84
C GLU A 22 1.23 11.05 7.53
N CYS A 23 1.70 12.01 6.74
CA CYS A 23 0.90 13.17 6.34
C CYS A 23 -0.32 12.76 5.52
N LEU A 24 -0.13 11.86 4.55
CA LEU A 24 -1.21 11.36 3.71
C LEU A 24 -2.26 10.61 4.54
N LEU A 25 -1.82 9.79 5.49
CA LEU A 25 -2.73 9.09 6.39
C LEU A 25 -3.55 10.06 7.25
N TYR A 26 -2.89 11.06 7.81
CA TYR A 26 -3.56 12.07 8.61
C TYR A 26 -4.61 12.80 7.79
N LEU A 27 -4.25 13.25 6.60
CA LEU A 27 -5.17 13.94 5.71
C LEU A 27 -6.34 13.04 5.31
N SER A 28 -6.11 11.75 5.11
CA SER A 28 -7.18 10.83 4.75
C SER A 28 -8.24 10.69 5.85
N LYS A 29 -7.87 10.97 7.10
CA LYS A 29 -8.78 10.86 8.25
C LYS A 29 -9.59 12.12 8.52
N ILE A 30 -9.09 13.29 8.12
CA ILE A 30 -9.69 14.58 8.43
C ILE A 30 -10.34 15.27 7.25
N THR A 31 -10.26 14.70 6.06
CA THR A 31 -10.77 15.32 4.84
C THR A 31 -12.01 14.59 4.33
N PRO A 32 -12.82 15.25 3.45
CA PRO A 32 -13.94 14.58 2.80
C PRO A 32 -13.51 13.36 1.99
N SER A 33 -14.46 12.47 1.75
CA SER A 33 -14.22 11.16 1.12
C SER A 33 -13.42 11.21 -0.17
N ASP A 34 -13.72 12.15 -1.05
CA ASP A 34 -13.03 12.25 -2.34
C ASP A 34 -11.53 12.49 -2.19
N PHE A 35 -11.18 13.40 -1.29
CA PHE A 35 -9.77 13.70 -1.02
C PHE A 35 -9.11 12.59 -0.24
N SER A 36 -9.85 12.00 0.69
CA SER A 36 -9.38 10.85 1.47
C SER A 36 -8.96 9.70 0.54
N TYR A 37 -9.79 9.35 -0.45
CA TYR A 37 -9.45 8.32 -1.42
C TYR A 37 -8.22 8.67 -2.24
N SER A 38 -8.05 9.95 -2.58
CA SER A 38 -6.87 10.39 -3.32
C SER A 38 -5.59 10.21 -2.49
N CYS A 39 -5.65 10.49 -1.19
CA CYS A 39 -4.52 10.27 -0.30
C CYS A 39 -4.17 8.78 -0.17
N LEU A 40 -5.19 7.94 0.01
CA LEU A 40 -4.99 6.49 0.11
C LEU A 40 -4.46 5.91 -1.19
N ASP A 41 -4.95 6.37 -2.34
CA ASP A 41 -4.49 5.95 -3.64
C ASP A 41 -3.01 6.28 -3.85
N GLU A 42 -2.58 7.45 -3.38
CA GLU A 42 -1.18 7.84 -3.44
C GLU A 42 -0.29 6.91 -2.61
N LEU A 43 -0.78 6.48 -1.43
CA LEU A 43 -0.08 5.49 -0.61
C LEU A 43 0.05 4.16 -1.35
N VAL A 44 -1.03 3.70 -1.99
CA VAL A 44 -1.01 2.46 -2.77
C VAL A 44 0.01 2.54 -3.90
N LYS A 45 0.07 3.65 -4.61
CA LYS A 45 1.03 3.84 -5.69
C LYS A 45 2.48 3.79 -5.23
N ARG A 46 2.73 4.09 -3.97
CA ARG A 46 4.07 4.10 -3.38
C ARG A 46 4.37 2.84 -2.59
N ASP A 47 3.55 1.80 -2.72
CA ASP A 47 3.67 0.54 -1.99
C ASP A 47 3.69 0.76 -0.47
N ARG A 48 2.78 1.60 0.01
CA ARG A 48 2.61 1.91 1.43
C ARG A 48 1.29 1.37 1.96
N CYS A 49 1.31 0.95 3.21
CA CYS A 49 0.09 0.45 3.87
C CYS A 49 -0.91 1.58 4.09
N VAL A 50 -2.16 1.36 3.71
CA VAL A 50 -3.23 2.35 3.88
C VAL A 50 -3.73 2.45 5.32
N ASN A 51 -3.31 1.54 6.20
CA ASN A 51 -3.69 1.54 7.61
C ASN A 51 -2.65 2.22 8.50
N CYS A 52 -1.37 2.03 8.24
CA CYS A 52 -0.30 2.53 9.10
C CYS A 52 0.81 3.27 8.38
N GLY A 53 0.79 3.31 7.05
CA GLY A 53 1.78 4.02 6.26
C GLY A 53 3.14 3.36 6.14
N SER A 54 3.32 2.17 6.72
CA SER A 54 4.58 1.43 6.63
C SER A 54 4.85 0.97 5.21
N LYS A 55 6.12 0.90 4.84
CA LYS A 55 6.48 0.40 3.53
C LYS A 55 6.14 -1.09 3.44
N LEU A 56 5.44 -1.48 2.39
CA LEU A 56 5.06 -2.87 2.18
C LEU A 56 6.28 -3.70 1.78
N ILE A 57 6.28 -4.95 2.19
CA ILE A 57 7.31 -5.91 1.81
C ILE A 57 6.75 -6.91 0.82
N GLU A 58 7.57 -7.34 -0.12
CA GLU A 58 7.19 -8.39 -1.05
C GLU A 58 7.53 -9.74 -0.45
N TYR A 59 6.56 -10.66 -0.50
CA TYR A 59 6.80 -12.03 -0.11
C TYR A 59 6.24 -12.95 -1.20
N SER A 60 6.77 -14.16 -1.25
CA SER A 60 6.31 -15.15 -2.21
C SER A 60 5.98 -16.46 -1.48
N TYR A 61 5.01 -17.16 -2.00
CA TYR A 61 4.64 -18.46 -1.50
C TYR A 61 4.22 -19.34 -2.65
N LYS A 62 4.21 -20.66 -2.40
CA LYS A 62 3.76 -21.62 -3.39
C LYS A 62 2.29 -21.93 -3.17
N GLU A 63 1.50 -21.76 -4.21
CA GLU A 63 0.11 -22.18 -4.20
C GLU A 63 -0.02 -23.47 -4.99
N TYR A 64 -0.52 -24.52 -4.33
CA TYR A 64 -0.65 -25.84 -4.93
C TYR A 64 -2.04 -25.99 -5.53
N HIS A 65 -2.07 -26.42 -6.79
CA HIS A 65 -3.31 -26.72 -7.49
C HIS A 65 -3.35 -28.23 -7.76
N PRO A 66 -4.02 -29.04 -6.92
CA PRO A 66 -4.15 -30.47 -7.18
C PRO A 66 -5.02 -30.68 -8.39
N GLU A 67 -4.47 -31.30 -9.43
CA GLU A 67 -5.23 -31.67 -10.60
C GLU A 67 -5.66 -33.13 -10.53
N ILE A 68 -6.72 -33.44 -11.30
CA ILE A 68 -7.45 -34.72 -11.27
C ILE A 68 -6.59 -35.90 -11.68
N GLU A 69 -5.51 -35.68 -12.41
CA GLU A 69 -4.65 -36.75 -12.94
C GLU A 69 -3.37 -37.04 -12.14
N GLY A 70 -3.30 -36.53 -10.92
CA GLY A 70 -2.21 -36.85 -10.01
C GLY A 70 -0.97 -35.99 -10.10
N ASP A 71 -0.87 -35.09 -11.06
CA ASP A 71 0.22 -34.16 -11.14
C ASP A 71 -0.06 -32.95 -10.23
N ILE A 72 0.86 -32.70 -9.29
CA ILE A 72 0.76 -31.55 -8.42
C ILE A 72 1.44 -30.38 -9.14
N LYS A 73 0.63 -29.43 -9.57
CA LYS A 73 1.14 -28.17 -10.13
C LYS A 73 1.16 -27.11 -9.06
N PHE A 74 2.17 -26.26 -9.07
CA PHE A 74 2.26 -25.15 -8.16
C PHE A 74 2.57 -23.87 -8.94
N GLU A 75 2.11 -22.76 -8.38
CA GLU A 75 2.46 -21.43 -8.87
C GLU A 75 3.17 -20.69 -7.77
N ILE A 76 4.13 -19.86 -8.14
CA ILE A 76 4.75 -18.94 -7.20
C ILE A 76 3.95 -17.64 -7.24
N VAL A 77 3.28 -17.34 -6.13
CA VAL A 77 2.48 -16.13 -6.00
C VAL A 77 3.31 -15.11 -5.24
N ARG A 78 3.36 -13.88 -5.77
CA ARG A 78 4.04 -12.77 -5.13
C ARG A 78 3.02 -11.74 -4.70
N GLU A 79 3.08 -11.35 -3.43
CA GLU A 79 2.16 -10.39 -2.87
C GLU A 79 2.90 -9.39 -2.01
N LEU A 80 2.30 -8.21 -1.86
CA LEU A 80 2.80 -7.19 -0.93
C LEU A 80 2.03 -7.29 0.37
N ALA A 81 2.72 -7.15 1.48
CA ALA A 81 2.12 -7.22 2.80
C ALA A 81 2.73 -6.17 3.72
N CYS A 82 1.94 -5.70 4.67
CA CYS A 82 2.40 -4.76 5.68
C CYS A 82 3.08 -5.51 6.82
N PRO A 83 4.35 -5.21 7.13
CA PRO A 83 5.05 -5.88 8.23
C PRO A 83 4.42 -5.61 9.61
N ASN A 84 3.71 -4.50 9.76
CA ASN A 84 3.05 -4.16 11.03
C ASN A 84 1.64 -4.71 11.15
N CYS A 85 0.88 -4.71 10.05
CA CYS A 85 -0.55 -5.08 10.10
C CYS A 85 -0.79 -6.55 9.79
N ASP A 86 -0.03 -7.11 8.86
CA ASP A 86 -0.29 -8.46 8.34
C ASP A 86 0.42 -9.57 9.11
N PHE A 87 1.43 -9.22 9.91
CA PHE A 87 2.24 -10.20 10.65
C PHE A 87 2.13 -10.07 12.16
N ASN A 88 1.17 -9.30 12.64
CA ASN A 88 0.91 -9.19 14.09
C ASN A 88 -0.17 -10.15 14.53
#